data_0c743485c850e14e8abfe56aff891510
#
_entry.id   0c743485c850e14e8abfe56aff891510
#
_cell.length_a   1.000
_cell.length_b   1.000
_cell.length_c   1.000
_cell.angle_alpha   90.00
_cell.angle_beta   90.00
_cell.angle_gamma   90.00
#
_symmetry.space_group_name_H-M   'P 1'
#
loop_
_entity.id
_entity.type
_entity.pdbx_description
1 polymer ?
#
loop_
_entity_poly.entity_id
_entity_poly.type
_entity_poly.pdbx_seq_one_letter_code
_entity_poly.pdbx_strand_id
1 'polypeptide(L)'
;MKRTALLIFIGGAVVSQAGPYDPPASYYSTAEGLSGSGLENALHNIIDNHTIIDYSWPPFQAVDQSATNANEIELIYSPGTRGKFENGGNVGDWNREHLWPRSFGISSSGADNSDIFNLRPSDVQVNSERGSLFFEDTSSSQQITLRFSAPGCSKDNDSWEPRDDEKGDVARACFYMHVRYDGSDNQTTDLVLSDSPSSGASRFGKLETLLEWHRLDPVDDRNRQRNQAVYDDWQGNRNPFIDHPEFAEQLFLAQYPTRDSDSDGLADFWEWTAASTDEFGPMSDPDGDGSPMLLEYAFGGHPLEKDQMPTSLSRDGVLLFTYLRNTKSTGISYIIESSPNLVNGSWTPVSVLSSSSEAAGTNRNRIFVEIPEPADQKRFYRMKISVN
;
A
#
# COMPACT_ATOMS: atom_id res chain seq x y z
N MET A 1 -29.06 17.08 46.50
CA MET A 1 -29.12 15.69 46.02
C MET A 1 -28.41 15.62 44.68
N LYS A 2 -27.18 15.14 44.64
CA LYS A 2 -26.42 14.95 43.39
C LYS A 2 -26.81 13.57 42.87
N ARG A 3 -27.39 13.52 41.66
CA ARG A 3 -27.66 12.26 40.94
C ARG A 3 -26.43 11.91 40.13
N THR A 4 -25.75 10.85 40.50
CA THR A 4 -24.67 10.24 39.74
C THR A 4 -25.30 9.28 38.76
N ALA A 5 -25.18 9.55 37.45
CA ALA A 5 -25.56 8.60 36.41
C ALA A 5 -24.35 7.67 36.16
N LEU A 6 -24.53 6.39 36.40
CA LEU A 6 -23.56 5.35 36.07
C LEU A 6 -23.83 4.91 34.63
N LEU A 7 -22.96 5.27 33.70
CA LEU A 7 -22.98 4.75 32.33
C LEU A 7 -22.27 3.39 32.35
N ILE A 8 -23.03 2.31 32.23
CA ILE A 8 -22.47 0.97 32.02
C ILE A 8 -22.28 0.78 30.53
N PHE A 9 -21.03 0.86 30.05
CA PHE A 9 -20.68 0.36 28.74
C PHE A 9 -20.69 -1.17 28.77
N ILE A 10 -21.72 -1.79 28.20
CA ILE A 10 -21.70 -3.20 27.88
C ILE A 10 -20.97 -3.28 26.51
N GLY A 11 -19.67 -3.55 26.56
CA GLY A 11 -18.88 -3.91 25.39
C GLY A 11 -19.35 -5.27 24.86
N GLY A 12 -20.38 -5.29 24.05
CA GLY A 12 -20.69 -6.44 23.22
C GLY A 12 -19.66 -6.47 22.10
N ALA A 13 -18.84 -7.52 22.02
CA ALA A 13 -18.10 -7.81 20.81
C ALA A 13 -19.13 -7.95 19.69
N VAL A 14 -19.16 -6.98 18.78
CA VAL A 14 -19.90 -7.10 17.53
C VAL A 14 -19.14 -8.16 16.74
N VAL A 15 -19.62 -9.41 16.79
CA VAL A 15 -19.19 -10.40 15.81
C VAL A 15 -19.77 -9.92 14.50
N SER A 16 -18.95 -9.27 13.69
CA SER A 16 -19.29 -8.96 12.31
C SER A 16 -19.63 -10.29 11.62
N GLN A 17 -20.84 -10.41 11.14
CA GLN A 17 -21.22 -11.56 10.33
C GLN A 17 -20.46 -11.41 9.01
N ALA A 18 -19.68 -12.44 8.63
CA ALA A 18 -18.93 -12.44 7.39
C ALA A 18 -19.84 -12.08 6.21
N GLY A 19 -19.37 -11.16 5.36
CA GLY A 19 -20.06 -10.77 4.14
C GLY A 19 -20.05 -11.89 3.10
N PRO A 20 -20.87 -11.78 2.04
CA PRO A 20 -21.00 -12.86 1.04
C PRO A 20 -19.72 -13.08 0.21
N TYR A 21 -18.77 -12.16 0.29
CA TYR A 21 -17.52 -12.19 -0.48
C TYR A 21 -16.26 -12.20 0.41
N ASP A 22 -16.45 -12.31 1.74
CA ASP A 22 -15.31 -12.36 2.65
C ASP A 22 -14.53 -13.67 2.50
N PRO A 23 -13.20 -13.65 2.67
CA PRO A 23 -12.40 -14.87 2.62
C PRO A 23 -12.81 -15.84 3.73
N PRO A 24 -12.56 -17.16 3.56
CA PRO A 24 -12.76 -18.12 4.62
C PRO A 24 -12.01 -17.72 5.90
N ALA A 25 -12.62 -17.97 7.06
CA ALA A 25 -11.99 -17.70 8.34
C ALA A 25 -10.57 -18.31 8.38
N SER A 26 -9.59 -17.56 8.84
CA SER A 26 -8.16 -17.92 8.89
C SER A 26 -7.45 -18.12 7.54
N TYR A 27 -8.06 -17.77 6.41
CA TYR A 27 -7.39 -17.90 5.09
C TYR A 27 -6.05 -17.16 5.05
N TYR A 28 -5.98 -15.97 5.63
CA TYR A 28 -4.76 -15.14 5.70
C TYR A 28 -4.06 -15.16 7.07
N SER A 29 -4.39 -16.10 7.97
CA SER A 29 -3.85 -16.10 9.35
C SER A 29 -2.32 -16.16 9.44
N THR A 30 -1.64 -16.74 8.46
CA THR A 30 -0.16 -16.78 8.42
C THR A 30 0.48 -15.50 7.91
N ALA A 31 -0.31 -14.58 7.37
CA ALA A 31 0.13 -13.27 6.88
C ALA A 31 -0.11 -12.14 7.90
N GLU A 32 -0.94 -12.37 8.91
CA GLU A 32 -1.30 -11.38 9.93
C GLU A 32 -0.07 -10.82 10.66
N GLY A 33 0.03 -9.49 10.74
CA GLY A 33 1.11 -8.78 11.43
C GLY A 33 2.47 -8.83 10.72
N LEU A 34 2.55 -9.36 9.51
CA LEU A 34 3.78 -9.38 8.71
C LEU A 34 3.84 -8.16 7.77
N SER A 35 5.06 -7.85 7.32
CA SER A 35 5.35 -6.82 6.31
C SER A 35 6.58 -7.20 5.47
N GLY A 36 6.79 -6.50 4.35
CA GLY A 36 7.92 -6.72 3.44
C GLY A 36 8.04 -8.19 3.01
N SER A 37 9.26 -8.72 2.92
CA SER A 37 9.51 -10.07 2.44
C SER A 37 8.90 -11.19 3.29
N GLY A 38 8.63 -10.94 4.57
CA GLY A 38 7.90 -11.87 5.43
C GLY A 38 6.45 -12.02 4.99
N LEU A 39 5.79 -10.91 4.70
CA LEU A 39 4.43 -10.87 4.16
C LEU A 39 4.39 -11.48 2.75
N GLU A 40 5.33 -11.11 1.88
CA GLU A 40 5.44 -11.66 0.52
C GLU A 40 5.46 -13.18 0.51
N ASN A 41 6.37 -13.79 1.29
CA ASN A 41 6.48 -15.23 1.40
C ASN A 41 5.21 -15.88 1.98
N ALA A 42 4.56 -15.26 2.97
CA ALA A 42 3.34 -15.78 3.54
C ALA A 42 2.18 -15.75 2.53
N LEU A 43 2.01 -14.64 1.81
CA LEU A 43 0.99 -14.51 0.78
C LEU A 43 1.25 -15.47 -0.38
N HIS A 44 2.48 -15.60 -0.86
CA HIS A 44 2.84 -16.57 -1.88
C HIS A 44 2.40 -17.98 -1.48
N ASN A 45 2.78 -18.45 -0.29
CA ASN A 45 2.39 -19.79 0.20
C ASN A 45 0.88 -19.99 0.35
N ILE A 46 0.10 -18.94 0.60
CA ILE A 46 -1.37 -18.99 0.69
C ILE A 46 -1.99 -19.18 -0.70
N ILE A 47 -1.47 -18.50 -1.72
CA ILE A 47 -2.09 -18.44 -3.05
C ILE A 47 -1.43 -19.33 -4.10
N ASP A 48 -0.33 -19.99 -3.75
CA ASP A 48 0.51 -20.77 -4.67
C ASP A 48 -0.20 -22.01 -5.26
N ASN A 49 -0.93 -22.74 -4.45
CA ASN A 49 -1.53 -24.02 -4.85
C ASN A 49 -2.89 -23.86 -5.55
N HIS A 50 -3.02 -22.95 -6.51
CA HIS A 50 -4.27 -22.79 -7.24
C HIS A 50 -4.44 -23.84 -8.34
N THR A 51 -5.68 -24.10 -8.73
CA THR A 51 -6.03 -24.96 -9.86
C THR A 51 -5.64 -24.25 -11.17
N ILE A 52 -4.71 -24.82 -11.91
CA ILE A 52 -4.36 -24.31 -13.23
C ILE A 52 -5.51 -24.65 -14.20
N ILE A 53 -6.05 -23.65 -14.87
CA ILE A 53 -7.14 -23.79 -15.83
C ILE A 53 -6.64 -23.67 -17.26
N ASP A 54 -7.44 -24.15 -18.19
CA ASP A 54 -7.16 -23.97 -19.61
C ASP A 54 -7.28 -22.50 -20.04
N TYR A 55 -6.41 -22.05 -20.93
CA TYR A 55 -6.50 -20.74 -21.58
C TYR A 55 -7.68 -20.71 -22.56
N SER A 56 -8.90 -20.64 -22.01
CA SER A 56 -10.17 -20.76 -22.72
C SER A 56 -11.10 -19.56 -22.46
N TRP A 57 -12.30 -19.54 -23.01
CA TRP A 57 -13.23 -18.42 -22.86
C TRP A 57 -14.17 -18.52 -21.64
N PRO A 58 -14.64 -19.73 -21.25
CA PRO A 58 -15.70 -19.86 -20.24
C PRO A 58 -15.41 -19.21 -18.89
N PRO A 59 -14.17 -19.22 -18.35
CA PRO A 59 -13.90 -18.53 -17.08
C PRO A 59 -14.28 -17.05 -17.13
N PHE A 60 -13.87 -16.34 -18.18
CA PHE A 60 -14.11 -14.90 -18.34
C PHE A 60 -15.58 -14.59 -18.59
N GLN A 61 -16.25 -15.46 -19.38
CA GLN A 61 -17.69 -15.37 -19.63
C GLN A 61 -18.51 -15.52 -18.32
N ALA A 62 -17.96 -16.12 -17.30
CA ALA A 62 -18.59 -16.28 -15.98
C ALA A 62 -18.20 -15.12 -15.03
N VAL A 63 -16.89 -14.90 -14.81
CA VAL A 63 -16.42 -13.98 -13.76
C VAL A 63 -16.51 -12.50 -14.14
N ASP A 64 -16.49 -12.18 -15.42
CA ASP A 64 -16.62 -10.81 -15.96
C ASP A 64 -18.00 -10.55 -16.60
N GLN A 65 -18.98 -11.40 -16.30
CA GLN A 65 -20.37 -11.21 -16.75
C GLN A 65 -20.93 -9.89 -16.20
N SER A 66 -21.66 -9.16 -17.06
CA SER A 66 -22.35 -7.95 -16.65
C SER A 66 -23.40 -8.24 -15.57
N ALA A 67 -23.39 -7.42 -14.52
CA ALA A 67 -24.37 -7.51 -13.43
C ALA A 67 -25.81 -7.20 -13.91
N THR A 68 -25.96 -6.47 -15.01
CA THR A 68 -27.27 -6.01 -15.53
C THR A 68 -27.80 -6.89 -16.67
N ASN A 69 -26.91 -7.64 -17.36
CA ASN A 69 -27.31 -8.48 -18.48
C ASN A 69 -26.44 -9.75 -18.57
N ALA A 70 -27.02 -10.89 -18.24
CA ALA A 70 -26.30 -12.18 -18.23
C ALA A 70 -25.77 -12.63 -19.61
N ASN A 71 -26.20 -12.00 -20.72
CA ASN A 71 -25.71 -12.28 -22.06
C ASN A 71 -24.55 -11.35 -22.47
N GLU A 72 -24.11 -10.48 -21.60
CA GLU A 72 -23.05 -9.51 -21.85
C GLU A 72 -21.87 -9.68 -20.89
N ILE A 73 -20.72 -9.20 -21.31
CA ILE A 73 -19.47 -9.18 -20.57
C ILE A 73 -18.97 -7.73 -20.48
N GLU A 74 -18.36 -7.38 -19.36
CA GLU A 74 -17.74 -6.08 -19.16
C GLU A 74 -16.28 -6.08 -19.62
N LEU A 75 -15.82 -4.95 -20.20
CA LEU A 75 -14.50 -4.82 -20.80
C LEU A 75 -13.62 -3.88 -19.97
N ILE A 76 -12.35 -4.25 -19.76
CA ILE A 76 -11.42 -3.52 -18.88
C ILE A 76 -11.13 -2.07 -19.34
N TYR A 77 -10.94 -1.81 -20.62
CA TYR A 77 -10.51 -0.49 -21.10
C TYR A 77 -11.63 0.30 -21.79
N SER A 78 -12.80 -0.24 -21.86
CA SER A 78 -13.93 0.37 -22.56
C SER A 78 -15.16 0.41 -21.64
N PRO A 79 -15.77 1.57 -21.42
CA PRO A 79 -17.02 1.62 -20.68
C PRO A 79 -18.12 0.88 -21.42
N GLY A 80 -18.94 0.13 -20.68
CA GLY A 80 -20.04 -0.64 -21.23
C GLY A 80 -19.71 -2.12 -21.44
N THR A 81 -20.59 -2.79 -22.16
CA THR A 81 -20.60 -4.24 -22.29
C THR A 81 -20.51 -4.69 -23.74
N ARG A 82 -20.20 -5.97 -23.94
CA ARG A 82 -20.19 -6.66 -25.24
C ARG A 82 -20.91 -7.99 -25.11
N GLY A 83 -21.46 -8.50 -26.21
CA GLY A 83 -22.05 -9.84 -26.22
C GLY A 83 -21.07 -10.88 -25.72
N LYS A 84 -21.51 -11.66 -24.71
CA LYS A 84 -20.66 -12.62 -23.98
C LYS A 84 -19.93 -13.60 -24.90
N PHE A 85 -20.54 -13.97 -26.02
CA PHE A 85 -20.01 -14.93 -27.01
C PHE A 85 -19.42 -14.24 -28.24
N GLU A 86 -19.35 -12.92 -28.27
CA GLU A 86 -18.65 -12.15 -29.32
C GLU A 86 -17.16 -12.08 -29.02
N ASN A 87 -16.55 -13.25 -28.82
CA ASN A 87 -15.14 -13.39 -28.48
C ASN A 87 -14.34 -13.95 -29.65
N GLY A 88 -13.14 -13.43 -29.86
CA GLY A 88 -12.28 -13.88 -30.96
C GLY A 88 -11.16 -12.93 -31.30
N GLY A 89 -10.91 -12.72 -32.58
CA GLY A 89 -9.84 -11.85 -33.09
C GLY A 89 -10.31 -10.85 -34.14
N ASN A 90 -11.62 -10.78 -34.44
CA ASN A 90 -12.15 -9.85 -35.43
C ASN A 90 -12.42 -8.46 -34.80
N VAL A 91 -12.57 -7.46 -35.64
CA VAL A 91 -13.07 -6.15 -35.25
C VAL A 91 -14.48 -6.30 -34.69
N GLY A 92 -14.68 -5.80 -33.48
CA GLY A 92 -15.94 -5.92 -32.75
C GLY A 92 -16.00 -7.09 -31.77
N ASP A 93 -15.07 -8.05 -31.85
CA ASP A 93 -14.94 -9.08 -30.82
C ASP A 93 -14.25 -8.51 -29.56
N TRP A 94 -14.40 -9.23 -28.46
CA TRP A 94 -13.52 -9.10 -27.31
C TRP A 94 -12.53 -10.27 -27.25
N ASN A 95 -11.36 -10.04 -26.61
CA ASN A 95 -10.38 -11.07 -26.35
C ASN A 95 -9.83 -10.96 -24.92
N ARG A 96 -8.89 -11.84 -24.58
CA ARG A 96 -8.27 -11.92 -23.27
C ARG A 96 -7.05 -11.00 -23.24
N GLU A 97 -7.16 -9.92 -22.52
CA GLU A 97 -6.06 -9.02 -22.18
C GLU A 97 -5.22 -9.64 -21.07
N HIS A 98 -3.91 -9.70 -21.24
CA HIS A 98 -2.95 -9.96 -20.19
C HIS A 98 -2.51 -8.62 -19.58
N LEU A 99 -3.00 -8.30 -18.38
CA LEU A 99 -2.63 -7.06 -17.69
C LEU A 99 -1.12 -7.00 -17.46
N TRP A 100 -0.53 -8.05 -16.92
CA TRP A 100 0.91 -8.29 -17.03
C TRP A 100 1.19 -8.91 -18.40
N PRO A 101 1.88 -8.20 -19.32
CA PRO A 101 2.02 -8.68 -20.69
C PRO A 101 2.90 -9.92 -20.81
N ARG A 102 2.57 -10.78 -21.75
CA ARG A 102 3.36 -12.00 -22.00
C ARG A 102 4.83 -11.73 -22.33
N SER A 103 5.12 -10.60 -22.96
CA SER A 103 6.51 -10.21 -23.28
C SER A 103 7.36 -9.87 -22.03
N PHE A 104 6.76 -9.79 -20.85
CA PHE A 104 7.42 -9.54 -19.57
C PHE A 104 7.48 -10.79 -18.70
N GLY A 105 7.82 -11.93 -19.27
CA GLY A 105 8.16 -13.15 -18.56
C GLY A 105 7.10 -14.23 -18.50
N ILE A 106 5.88 -13.98 -18.97
CA ILE A 106 4.82 -15.00 -18.97
C ILE A 106 5.05 -16.03 -20.10
N SER A 107 5.15 -17.29 -19.70
CA SER A 107 5.28 -18.41 -20.62
C SER A 107 3.97 -18.78 -21.28
N SER A 108 4.01 -19.20 -22.54
CA SER A 108 2.79 -19.68 -23.22
C SER A 108 2.24 -21.01 -22.69
N SER A 109 2.99 -21.68 -21.80
CA SER A 109 2.67 -22.99 -21.23
C SER A 109 2.77 -23.04 -19.71
N GLY A 110 3.12 -21.92 -19.05
CA GLY A 110 3.13 -21.79 -17.59
C GLY A 110 1.72 -21.54 -17.03
N ALA A 111 1.58 -21.71 -15.73
CA ALA A 111 0.35 -21.41 -15.00
C ALA A 111 -0.05 -19.92 -15.12
N ASP A 112 0.93 -19.05 -15.20
CA ASP A 112 0.83 -17.59 -15.37
C ASP A 112 0.09 -17.17 -16.66
N ASN A 113 0.11 -18.02 -17.69
CA ASN A 113 -0.56 -17.71 -18.96
C ASN A 113 -2.09 -17.74 -18.91
N SER A 114 -2.65 -18.53 -18.03
CA SER A 114 -4.11 -18.72 -17.93
C SER A 114 -4.70 -18.22 -16.62
N ASP A 115 -3.91 -17.59 -15.77
CA ASP A 115 -4.35 -17.06 -14.49
C ASP A 115 -5.42 -15.97 -14.68
N ILE A 116 -6.61 -16.21 -14.08
CA ILE A 116 -7.77 -15.32 -14.23
C ILE A 116 -7.51 -13.95 -13.63
N PHE A 117 -6.68 -13.84 -12.58
CA PHE A 117 -6.38 -12.55 -11.96
C PHE A 117 -5.53 -11.65 -12.88
N ASN A 118 -4.75 -12.24 -13.80
CA ASN A 118 -4.02 -11.50 -14.82
C ASN A 118 -4.85 -11.20 -16.08
N LEU A 119 -5.96 -11.88 -16.27
CA LEU A 119 -6.69 -11.85 -17.53
C LEU A 119 -8.02 -11.11 -17.40
N ARG A 120 -8.29 -10.20 -18.33
CA ARG A 120 -9.54 -9.45 -18.39
C ARG A 120 -10.07 -9.41 -19.85
N PRO A 121 -11.38 -9.40 -20.03
CA PRO A 121 -11.95 -9.13 -21.34
C PRO A 121 -11.59 -7.72 -21.83
N SER A 122 -11.14 -7.58 -23.06
CA SER A 122 -10.86 -6.29 -23.69
C SER A 122 -11.34 -6.29 -25.14
N ASP A 123 -11.75 -5.13 -25.64
CA ASP A 123 -11.96 -4.96 -27.10
C ASP A 123 -10.68 -5.31 -27.84
N VAL A 124 -10.78 -6.11 -28.89
CA VAL A 124 -9.63 -6.61 -29.66
C VAL A 124 -8.75 -5.49 -30.20
N GLN A 125 -9.35 -4.40 -30.65
CA GLN A 125 -8.59 -3.28 -31.19
C GLN A 125 -7.89 -2.46 -30.10
N VAL A 126 -8.57 -2.25 -28.96
CA VAL A 126 -8.00 -1.56 -27.80
C VAL A 126 -6.87 -2.39 -27.18
N ASN A 127 -7.07 -3.70 -27.02
CA ASN A 127 -6.02 -4.60 -26.55
C ASN A 127 -4.78 -4.55 -27.47
N SER A 128 -4.99 -4.59 -28.79
CA SER A 128 -3.90 -4.46 -29.76
C SER A 128 -3.19 -3.10 -29.68
N GLU A 129 -3.90 -2.04 -29.31
CA GLU A 129 -3.33 -0.71 -29.16
C GLU A 129 -2.55 -0.53 -27.86
N ARG A 130 -3.03 -1.12 -26.75
CA ARG A 130 -2.31 -1.19 -25.49
C ARG A 130 -1.01 -1.98 -25.66
N GLY A 131 -1.08 -3.12 -26.34
CA GLY A 131 0.11 -3.93 -26.63
C GLY A 131 0.83 -4.42 -25.38
N SER A 132 2.07 -3.97 -25.21
CA SER A 132 2.90 -4.29 -24.04
C SER A 132 3.40 -3.04 -23.33
N LEU A 133 2.67 -1.92 -23.43
CA LEU A 133 3.02 -0.68 -22.75
C LEU A 133 2.97 -0.87 -21.23
N PHE A 134 3.78 -0.12 -20.49
CA PHE A 134 3.77 -0.13 -19.03
C PHE A 134 2.48 0.49 -18.52
N PHE A 135 2.13 0.22 -17.29
CA PHE A 135 1.10 0.94 -16.56
C PHE A 135 1.73 2.11 -15.82
N GLU A 136 1.42 3.32 -16.27
CA GLU A 136 1.93 4.57 -15.72
C GLU A 136 1.01 5.72 -16.11
N ASP A 137 1.01 6.81 -15.35
CA ASP A 137 0.33 8.04 -15.74
C ASP A 137 1.00 8.63 -16.98
N THR A 138 0.20 8.98 -17.98
CA THR A 138 0.71 9.52 -19.22
C THR A 138 0.96 11.01 -19.11
N SER A 139 2.16 11.44 -19.50
CA SER A 139 2.47 12.86 -19.57
C SER A 139 1.63 13.59 -20.62
N SER A 140 0.87 14.60 -20.22
CA SER A 140 0.01 15.39 -21.14
C SER A 140 0.77 15.98 -22.33
N SER A 141 2.08 16.20 -22.18
CA SER A 141 2.97 16.74 -23.25
C SER A 141 3.44 15.65 -24.22
N GLN A 142 3.28 14.37 -23.89
CA GLN A 142 3.74 13.22 -24.68
C GLN A 142 2.60 12.31 -25.13
N GLN A 143 1.36 12.63 -24.76
CA GLN A 143 0.19 11.81 -25.12
C GLN A 143 0.06 11.60 -26.63
N ILE A 144 -0.19 10.36 -27.00
CA ILE A 144 -0.45 9.93 -28.38
C ILE A 144 -1.96 9.69 -28.54
N THR A 145 -2.54 10.25 -29.59
CA THR A 145 -3.95 10.00 -29.91
C THR A 145 -4.21 8.52 -30.13
N LEU A 146 -5.18 7.95 -29.40
CA LEU A 146 -5.60 6.58 -29.55
C LEU A 146 -6.25 6.37 -30.94
N ARG A 147 -5.89 5.28 -31.59
CA ARG A 147 -6.48 4.89 -32.89
C ARG A 147 -7.89 4.31 -32.73
N PHE A 148 -8.15 3.69 -31.56
CA PHE A 148 -9.43 3.05 -31.24
C PHE A 148 -10.05 3.71 -30.02
N SER A 149 -11.38 3.63 -29.93
CA SER A 149 -12.11 4.30 -28.85
C SER A 149 -11.94 3.56 -27.52
N ALA A 150 -11.22 4.17 -26.62
CA ALA A 150 -11.08 3.76 -25.22
C ALA A 150 -11.27 5.00 -24.32
N PRO A 151 -12.51 5.48 -24.12
CA PRO A 151 -12.78 6.69 -23.34
C PRO A 151 -12.26 6.59 -21.92
N GLY A 152 -11.54 7.61 -21.48
CA GLY A 152 -10.88 7.65 -20.18
C GLY A 152 -9.48 7.05 -20.15
N CYS A 153 -9.09 6.26 -21.18
CA CYS A 153 -7.72 5.78 -21.30
C CYS A 153 -6.85 6.77 -22.07
N SER A 154 -5.55 6.75 -21.77
CA SER A 154 -4.53 7.47 -22.55
C SER A 154 -3.26 6.64 -22.71
N LYS A 155 -2.40 7.05 -23.61
CA LYS A 155 -1.07 6.45 -23.79
C LYS A 155 -0.06 7.46 -24.26
N ASP A 156 1.20 7.14 -24.06
CA ASP A 156 2.32 7.79 -24.70
C ASP A 156 3.25 6.77 -25.40
N ASN A 157 4.57 7.01 -25.46
CA ASN A 157 5.48 6.15 -26.21
C ASN A 157 5.70 4.77 -25.58
N ASP A 158 5.62 4.65 -24.26
CA ASP A 158 5.96 3.45 -23.50
C ASP A 158 4.95 3.09 -22.41
N SER A 159 3.96 3.96 -22.12
CA SER A 159 2.97 3.74 -21.08
C SER A 159 1.53 3.78 -21.58
N TRP A 160 0.68 3.09 -20.82
CA TRP A 160 -0.76 3.06 -20.93
C TRP A 160 -1.38 3.41 -19.60
N GLU A 161 -2.22 4.42 -19.58
CA GLU A 161 -3.02 4.83 -18.44
C GLU A 161 -4.47 4.38 -18.68
N PRO A 162 -5.00 3.44 -17.89
CA PRO A 162 -6.40 3.05 -17.96
C PRO A 162 -7.30 4.17 -17.41
N ARG A 163 -8.61 4.06 -17.64
CA ARG A 163 -9.60 4.94 -17.02
C ARG A 163 -9.57 4.82 -15.50
N ASP A 164 -9.98 5.88 -14.80
CA ASP A 164 -9.79 6.00 -13.35
C ASP A 164 -10.43 4.85 -12.55
N ASP A 165 -11.59 4.37 -12.96
CA ASP A 165 -12.34 3.28 -12.32
C ASP A 165 -11.82 1.85 -12.63
N GLU A 166 -10.64 1.74 -13.25
CA GLU A 166 -9.94 0.47 -13.50
C GLU A 166 -8.46 0.53 -13.04
N LYS A 167 -8.01 1.68 -12.57
CA LYS A 167 -6.62 1.88 -12.12
C LYS A 167 -6.25 0.93 -10.99
N GLY A 168 -7.09 0.86 -9.96
CA GLY A 168 -6.90 -0.04 -8.83
C GLY A 168 -7.00 -1.51 -9.19
N ASP A 169 -7.91 -1.87 -10.12
CA ASP A 169 -8.04 -3.22 -10.62
C ASP A 169 -6.77 -3.71 -11.30
N VAL A 170 -6.18 -2.87 -12.14
CA VAL A 170 -4.91 -3.12 -12.82
C VAL A 170 -3.78 -3.26 -11.82
N ALA A 171 -3.70 -2.35 -10.83
CA ALA A 171 -2.69 -2.40 -9.80
C ALA A 171 -2.75 -3.70 -8.99
N ARG A 172 -3.94 -4.05 -8.47
CA ARG A 172 -4.16 -5.29 -7.69
C ARG A 172 -3.87 -6.57 -8.48
N ALA A 173 -4.12 -6.56 -9.79
CA ALA A 173 -3.74 -7.67 -10.66
C ALA A 173 -2.22 -7.79 -10.78
N CYS A 174 -1.51 -6.68 -10.96
CA CYS A 174 -0.05 -6.66 -11.03
C CYS A 174 0.62 -7.06 -9.70
N PHE A 175 0.09 -6.62 -8.56
CA PHE A 175 0.55 -7.04 -7.22
C PHE A 175 0.38 -8.55 -7.03
N TYR A 176 -0.76 -9.10 -7.41
CA TYR A 176 -1.01 -10.53 -7.36
C TYR A 176 0.00 -11.30 -8.21
N MET A 177 0.26 -10.90 -9.44
CA MET A 177 1.19 -11.57 -10.34
C MET A 177 2.62 -11.59 -9.78
N HIS A 178 3.05 -10.48 -9.18
CA HIS A 178 4.35 -10.39 -8.51
C HIS A 178 4.48 -11.41 -7.37
N VAL A 179 3.47 -11.48 -6.49
CA VAL A 179 3.51 -12.37 -5.32
C VAL A 179 3.29 -13.83 -5.71
N ARG A 180 2.41 -14.09 -6.69
CA ARG A 180 2.06 -15.46 -7.08
C ARG A 180 3.19 -16.17 -7.84
N TYR A 181 3.93 -15.45 -8.68
CA TYR A 181 4.90 -16.04 -9.60
C TYR A 181 6.33 -15.61 -9.30
N ASP A 182 7.00 -16.34 -8.41
CA ASP A 182 8.39 -16.17 -8.00
C ASP A 182 9.38 -17.03 -8.81
N GLY A 183 8.90 -17.72 -9.85
CA GLY A 183 9.68 -18.62 -10.70
C GLY A 183 9.86 -20.03 -10.13
N SER A 184 9.22 -20.37 -9.01
CA SER A 184 9.28 -21.72 -8.43
C SER A 184 8.46 -22.76 -9.19
N ASP A 185 7.40 -22.33 -9.87
CA ASP A 185 6.56 -23.20 -10.69
C ASP A 185 7.24 -23.63 -11.99
N ASN A 186 6.85 -24.80 -12.46
CA ASN A 186 7.33 -25.30 -13.77
C ASN A 186 6.89 -24.37 -14.91
N GLN A 187 7.86 -23.93 -15.72
CA GLN A 187 7.67 -23.05 -16.87
C GLN A 187 7.19 -21.62 -16.54
N THR A 188 7.29 -21.17 -15.31
CA THR A 188 7.11 -19.76 -14.94
C THR A 188 8.44 -19.06 -14.69
N THR A 189 8.43 -17.75 -14.62
CA THR A 189 9.59 -16.94 -14.26
C THR A 189 9.25 -16.10 -13.03
N ASP A 190 10.26 -15.61 -12.34
CA ASP A 190 10.09 -14.61 -11.29
C ASP A 190 9.59 -13.29 -11.90
N LEU A 191 8.35 -12.90 -11.59
CA LEU A 191 7.70 -11.70 -12.08
C LEU A 191 7.86 -10.57 -11.07
N VAL A 192 8.67 -9.57 -11.39
CA VAL A 192 9.05 -8.52 -10.44
C VAL A 192 8.43 -7.18 -10.82
N LEU A 193 7.69 -6.56 -9.89
CA LEU A 193 7.28 -5.16 -10.01
C LEU A 193 8.47 -4.22 -9.76
N SER A 194 8.57 -3.16 -10.55
CA SER A 194 9.71 -2.25 -10.49
C SER A 194 9.41 -0.92 -11.18
N ASP A 195 9.98 0.18 -10.67
CA ASP A 195 9.96 1.48 -11.36
C ASP A 195 10.93 1.56 -12.55
N SER A 196 11.71 0.50 -12.75
CA SER A 196 12.59 0.32 -13.91
C SER A 196 12.22 -0.94 -14.69
N PRO A 197 11.07 -0.93 -15.42
CA PRO A 197 10.60 -2.11 -16.13
C PRO A 197 11.56 -2.56 -17.24
N SER A 198 11.63 -3.89 -17.44
CA SER A 198 12.50 -4.51 -18.44
C SER A 198 11.99 -5.90 -18.82
N SER A 199 11.59 -6.10 -20.06
CA SER A 199 11.10 -7.39 -20.56
C SER A 199 12.14 -8.50 -20.45
N GLY A 200 13.42 -8.19 -20.65
CA GLY A 200 14.49 -9.17 -20.55
C GLY A 200 14.77 -9.68 -19.13
N ALA A 201 14.24 -9.01 -18.12
CA ALA A 201 14.38 -9.36 -16.71
C ALA A 201 13.03 -9.67 -16.03
N SER A 202 11.95 -9.86 -16.79
CA SER A 202 10.58 -10.09 -16.29
C SER A 202 10.12 -9.02 -15.29
N ARG A 203 10.59 -7.78 -15.47
CA ARG A 203 10.25 -6.63 -14.62
C ARG A 203 9.21 -5.76 -15.30
N PHE A 204 8.10 -5.53 -14.62
CA PHE A 204 6.97 -4.76 -15.11
C PHE A 204 6.54 -3.68 -14.10
N GLY A 205 5.59 -2.89 -14.40
CA GLY A 205 5.04 -1.85 -13.56
C GLY A 205 5.08 -0.51 -14.30
N LYS A 206 4.99 0.51 -13.62
CA LYS A 206 5.73 1.24 -12.52
C LYS A 206 5.10 0.98 -11.15
N LEU A 207 5.87 0.49 -10.24
CA LEU A 207 5.36 0.11 -8.91
C LEU A 207 4.82 1.31 -8.14
N GLU A 208 5.51 2.45 -8.16
CA GLU A 208 5.08 3.65 -7.46
C GLU A 208 3.71 4.14 -7.98
N THR A 209 3.52 4.20 -9.28
CA THR A 209 2.24 4.56 -9.90
C THR A 209 1.14 3.54 -9.57
N LEU A 210 1.46 2.25 -9.58
CA LEU A 210 0.48 1.22 -9.22
C LEU A 210 0.03 1.32 -7.76
N LEU A 211 0.90 1.68 -6.82
CA LEU A 211 0.52 1.95 -5.44
C LEU A 211 -0.42 3.17 -5.33
N GLU A 212 -0.14 4.23 -6.08
CA GLU A 212 -1.03 5.39 -6.12
C GLU A 212 -2.39 5.04 -6.72
N TRP A 213 -2.43 4.32 -7.83
CA TRP A 213 -3.68 3.88 -8.45
C TRP A 213 -4.51 2.97 -7.55
N HIS A 214 -3.84 2.13 -6.76
CA HIS A 214 -4.50 1.28 -5.77
C HIS A 214 -5.26 2.08 -4.71
N ARG A 215 -4.74 3.24 -4.30
CA ARG A 215 -5.39 4.17 -3.35
C ARG A 215 -6.51 4.98 -4.00
N LEU A 216 -6.29 5.44 -5.24
CA LEU A 216 -7.25 6.28 -5.98
C LEU A 216 -8.51 5.51 -6.39
N ASP A 217 -8.37 4.21 -6.65
CA ASP A 217 -9.47 3.32 -7.05
C ASP A 217 -9.57 2.13 -6.07
N PRO A 218 -10.22 2.36 -4.91
CA PRO A 218 -10.33 1.35 -3.87
C PRO A 218 -11.18 0.15 -4.30
N VAL A 219 -11.02 -0.97 -3.58
CA VAL A 219 -11.76 -2.21 -3.83
C VAL A 219 -13.27 -2.00 -3.70
N ASP A 220 -14.00 -2.32 -4.74
CA ASP A 220 -15.45 -2.25 -4.81
C ASP A 220 -16.13 -3.63 -4.69
N ASP A 221 -17.45 -3.67 -4.72
CA ASP A 221 -18.22 -4.92 -4.62
C ASP A 221 -18.04 -5.83 -5.83
N ARG A 222 -17.76 -5.28 -7.00
CA ARG A 222 -17.47 -6.05 -8.22
C ARG A 222 -16.15 -6.79 -8.11
N ASN A 223 -15.13 -6.13 -7.59
CA ASN A 223 -13.84 -6.76 -7.32
C ASN A 223 -13.99 -7.93 -6.36
N ARG A 224 -14.73 -7.74 -5.25
CA ARG A 224 -14.99 -8.79 -4.26
C ARG A 224 -15.79 -9.95 -4.85
N GLN A 225 -16.83 -9.66 -5.63
CA GLN A 225 -17.63 -10.67 -6.31
C GLN A 225 -16.79 -11.49 -7.30
N ARG A 226 -15.94 -10.81 -8.09
CA ARG A 226 -15.04 -11.47 -9.04
C ARG A 226 -14.03 -12.36 -8.31
N ASN A 227 -13.43 -11.86 -7.25
CA ASN A 227 -12.48 -12.60 -6.41
C ASN A 227 -13.13 -13.87 -5.83
N GLN A 228 -14.36 -13.75 -5.33
CA GLN A 228 -15.13 -14.88 -4.81
C GLN A 228 -15.44 -15.91 -5.90
N ALA A 229 -15.88 -15.47 -7.09
CA ALA A 229 -16.19 -16.37 -8.21
C ALA A 229 -14.95 -17.13 -8.72
N VAL A 230 -13.79 -16.48 -8.75
CA VAL A 230 -12.53 -17.15 -9.08
C VAL A 230 -12.17 -18.22 -8.05
N TYR A 231 -12.37 -17.91 -6.79
CA TYR A 231 -12.12 -18.85 -5.68
C TYR A 231 -13.06 -20.06 -5.72
N ASP A 232 -14.37 -19.83 -5.82
CA ASP A 232 -15.38 -20.89 -5.71
C ASP A 232 -15.43 -21.81 -6.93
N ASP A 233 -15.33 -21.23 -8.13
CA ASP A 233 -15.70 -21.92 -9.36
C ASP A 233 -14.51 -22.30 -10.25
N TRP A 234 -13.33 -21.68 -10.05
CA TRP A 234 -12.24 -21.81 -11.01
C TRP A 234 -10.90 -22.19 -10.41
N GLN A 235 -10.19 -21.26 -9.74
CA GLN A 235 -8.79 -21.44 -9.34
C GLN A 235 -8.61 -21.92 -7.91
N GLY A 236 -9.59 -21.69 -7.04
CA GLY A 236 -9.51 -22.09 -5.63
C GLY A 236 -8.57 -21.23 -4.78
N ASN A 237 -8.01 -20.15 -5.36
CA ASN A 237 -7.27 -19.14 -4.63
C ASN A 237 -7.92 -17.76 -4.78
N ARG A 238 -7.44 -16.78 -4.01
CA ARG A 238 -7.96 -15.42 -3.95
C ARG A 238 -6.85 -14.43 -4.24
N ASN A 239 -7.21 -13.25 -4.73
CA ASN A 239 -6.28 -12.13 -4.80
C ASN A 239 -6.24 -11.43 -3.42
N PRO A 240 -5.12 -11.50 -2.69
CA PRO A 240 -5.02 -10.93 -1.35
C PRO A 240 -5.17 -9.40 -1.32
N PHE A 241 -4.85 -8.72 -2.39
CA PHE A 241 -4.95 -7.26 -2.50
C PHE A 241 -6.38 -6.76 -2.79
N ILE A 242 -7.33 -7.69 -2.98
CA ILE A 242 -8.77 -7.42 -2.99
C ILE A 242 -9.36 -7.67 -1.61
N ASP A 243 -8.95 -8.75 -0.93
CA ASP A 243 -9.46 -9.09 0.40
C ASP A 243 -8.90 -8.20 1.49
N HIS A 244 -7.61 -7.86 1.38
CA HIS A 244 -6.81 -7.06 2.29
C HIS A 244 -6.01 -6.02 1.50
N PRO A 245 -6.65 -4.91 1.08
CA PRO A 245 -5.98 -3.86 0.29
C PRO A 245 -4.71 -3.33 0.95
N GLU A 246 -4.69 -3.25 2.28
CA GLU A 246 -3.56 -2.80 3.10
C GLU A 246 -2.28 -3.63 2.91
N PHE A 247 -2.39 -4.86 2.42
CA PHE A 247 -1.21 -5.68 2.14
C PHE A 247 -0.32 -5.09 1.04
N ALA A 248 -0.88 -4.32 0.12
CA ALA A 248 -0.08 -3.65 -0.91
C ALA A 248 0.93 -2.68 -0.27
N GLU A 249 0.46 -1.86 0.64
CA GLU A 249 1.28 -0.90 1.36
C GLU A 249 2.29 -1.60 2.28
N GLN A 250 1.84 -2.56 3.06
CA GLN A 250 2.70 -3.34 3.97
C GLN A 250 3.81 -4.11 3.24
N LEU A 251 3.56 -4.52 2.00
CA LEU A 251 4.52 -5.23 1.18
C LEU A 251 5.52 -4.30 0.50
N PHE A 252 5.03 -3.26 -0.17
CA PHE A 252 5.83 -2.51 -1.15
C PHE A 252 6.39 -1.19 -0.62
N LEU A 253 5.77 -0.52 0.35
CA LEU A 253 6.24 0.78 0.83
C LEU A 253 7.62 0.74 1.47
N ALA A 254 8.07 -0.42 1.96
CA ALA A 254 9.44 -0.59 2.48
C ALA A 254 10.52 -0.24 1.43
N GLN A 255 10.19 -0.24 0.14
CA GLN A 255 11.09 0.18 -0.95
C GLN A 255 11.19 1.71 -1.06
N TYR A 256 10.26 2.45 -0.46
CA TYR A 256 10.14 3.91 -0.49
C TYR A 256 10.16 4.50 0.94
N PRO A 257 11.23 4.29 1.72
CA PRO A 257 11.24 4.61 3.15
C PRO A 257 11.13 6.11 3.46
N THR A 258 11.27 6.96 2.46
CA THR A 258 11.20 8.43 2.58
C THR A 258 10.01 9.03 1.83
N ARG A 259 9.17 8.21 1.21
CA ARG A 259 7.98 8.70 0.52
C ARG A 259 7.03 9.30 1.55
N ASP A 260 6.45 10.42 1.21
CA ASP A 260 5.50 11.21 1.98
C ASP A 260 4.51 11.79 0.96
N SER A 261 3.42 11.05 0.71
CA SER A 261 2.51 11.29 -0.41
C SER A 261 1.63 12.52 -0.21
N ASP A 262 1.24 12.81 1.03
CA ASP A 262 0.40 13.96 1.39
C ASP A 262 1.22 15.18 1.84
N SER A 263 2.55 15.02 1.92
CA SER A 263 3.51 16.08 2.28
C SER A 263 3.30 16.64 3.68
N ASP A 264 2.89 15.80 4.63
CA ASP A 264 2.66 16.18 6.03
C ASP A 264 3.91 16.00 6.92
N GLY A 265 4.94 15.32 6.40
CA GLY A 265 6.25 15.09 7.03
C GLY A 265 6.37 13.78 7.78
N LEU A 266 5.36 12.93 7.75
CA LEU A 266 5.43 11.53 8.14
C LEU A 266 5.72 10.69 6.89
N ALA A 267 6.45 9.60 7.03
CA ALA A 267 6.71 8.74 5.88
C ALA A 267 5.58 7.73 5.72
N ASP A 268 5.02 7.60 4.52
CA ASP A 268 3.96 6.65 4.17
C ASP A 268 4.21 5.25 4.77
N PHE A 269 5.43 4.73 4.63
CA PHE A 269 5.79 3.42 5.16
C PHE A 269 5.57 3.30 6.67
N TRP A 270 5.89 4.36 7.43
CA TRP A 270 5.68 4.36 8.87
C TRP A 270 4.19 4.45 9.20
N GLU A 271 3.44 5.32 8.55
CA GLU A 271 2.01 5.49 8.78
C GLU A 271 1.24 4.20 8.52
N TRP A 272 1.48 3.56 7.38
CA TRP A 272 0.83 2.30 7.04
C TRP A 272 1.25 1.13 7.93
N THR A 273 2.50 1.07 8.38
CA THR A 273 2.95 -0.01 9.29
C THR A 273 2.54 0.21 10.74
N ALA A 274 2.34 1.46 11.16
CA ALA A 274 2.02 1.81 12.54
C ALA A 274 0.52 2.07 12.76
N ALA A 275 -0.18 2.67 11.79
CA ALA A 275 -1.57 3.07 11.90
C ALA A 275 -2.50 2.44 10.85
N SER A 276 -1.96 1.74 9.83
CA SER A 276 -2.68 1.17 8.69
C SER A 276 -3.47 2.21 7.87
N THR A 277 -3.04 3.46 7.91
CA THR A 277 -3.63 4.59 7.18
C THR A 277 -2.67 5.77 7.14
N ASP A 278 -2.79 6.62 6.15
CA ASP A 278 -2.17 7.92 6.00
C ASP A 278 -3.13 9.10 6.27
N GLU A 279 -4.32 8.81 6.84
CA GLU A 279 -5.31 9.84 7.15
C GLU A 279 -5.00 10.67 8.41
N PHE A 280 -4.08 10.20 9.25
CA PHE A 280 -3.71 10.87 10.49
C PHE A 280 -2.55 11.86 10.27
N GLY A 281 -2.83 13.14 10.22
CA GLY A 281 -1.77 14.14 10.14
C GLY A 281 -0.90 14.24 11.41
N PRO A 282 0.24 14.96 11.36
CA PRO A 282 1.30 14.95 12.36
C PRO A 282 0.89 15.43 13.75
N MET A 283 -0.23 16.15 13.85
CA MET A 283 -0.78 16.62 15.13
C MET A 283 -1.95 15.79 15.66
N SER A 284 -2.34 14.73 14.94
CA SER A 284 -3.34 13.77 15.41
C SER A 284 -2.81 12.95 16.58
N ASP A 285 -3.69 12.56 17.49
CA ASP A 285 -3.40 11.74 18.68
C ASP A 285 -4.49 10.65 18.74
N PRO A 286 -4.35 9.58 17.93
CA PRO A 286 -5.42 8.60 17.73
C PRO A 286 -5.75 7.78 18.97
N ASP A 287 -4.77 7.48 19.84
CA ASP A 287 -4.95 6.71 21.06
C ASP A 287 -5.25 7.58 22.30
N GLY A 288 -5.06 8.90 22.18
CA GLY A 288 -5.37 9.87 23.25
C GLY A 288 -4.41 9.81 24.45
N ASP A 289 -3.14 9.50 24.26
CA ASP A 289 -2.13 9.47 25.32
C ASP A 289 -1.42 10.81 25.52
N GLY A 290 -1.62 11.75 24.61
CA GLY A 290 -1.03 13.09 24.58
C GLY A 290 0.24 13.20 23.73
N SER A 291 0.59 12.15 22.98
CA SER A 291 1.71 12.11 22.04
C SER A 291 1.16 12.15 20.61
N PRO A 292 1.23 13.29 19.91
CA PRO A 292 0.84 13.34 18.50
C PRO A 292 1.69 12.43 17.61
N MET A 293 1.15 12.01 16.47
CA MET A 293 1.79 11.18 15.44
C MET A 293 3.25 11.59 15.16
N LEU A 294 3.53 12.89 15.04
CA LEU A 294 4.89 13.39 14.80
C LEU A 294 5.86 13.04 15.94
N LEU A 295 5.43 13.08 17.21
CA LEU A 295 6.27 12.69 18.33
C LEU A 295 6.52 11.18 18.34
N GLU A 296 5.51 10.39 18.04
CA GLU A 296 5.64 8.94 17.96
C GLU A 296 6.53 8.51 16.80
N TYR A 297 6.37 9.13 15.64
CA TYR A 297 7.28 8.96 14.52
C TYR A 297 8.72 9.29 14.88
N ALA A 298 8.95 10.43 15.53
CA ALA A 298 10.28 10.89 15.92
C ALA A 298 10.94 9.99 16.97
N PHE A 299 10.19 9.57 17.98
CA PHE A 299 10.71 8.82 19.12
C PHE A 299 10.51 7.30 19.01
N GLY A 300 9.72 6.84 18.02
CA GLY A 300 9.40 5.44 17.79
C GLY A 300 8.33 4.91 18.73
N GLY A 301 7.35 5.74 19.09
CA GLY A 301 6.11 5.32 19.72
C GLY A 301 5.20 4.55 18.78
N HIS A 302 4.01 4.21 19.25
CA HIS A 302 2.99 3.50 18.48
C HIS A 302 1.68 4.29 18.49
N PRO A 303 1.19 4.80 17.34
CA PRO A 303 0.09 5.78 17.30
C PRO A 303 -1.28 5.23 17.75
N LEU A 304 -1.41 3.93 17.90
CA LEU A 304 -2.66 3.28 18.34
C LEU A 304 -2.54 2.61 19.71
N GLU A 305 -1.39 2.72 20.39
CA GLU A 305 -1.14 2.09 21.69
C GLU A 305 -0.56 3.12 22.66
N LYS A 306 -1.28 3.40 23.75
CA LYS A 306 -0.83 4.36 24.77
C LYS A 306 0.53 4.03 25.31
N ASP A 307 1.49 4.90 25.05
CA ASP A 307 2.84 4.78 25.58
C ASP A 307 3.32 6.11 26.22
N GLN A 308 4.49 6.10 26.83
CA GLN A 308 5.09 7.30 27.39
C GLN A 308 6.35 7.64 26.61
N MET A 309 6.38 8.84 26.05
CA MET A 309 7.59 9.34 25.38
C MET A 309 8.75 9.46 26.38
N PRO A 310 9.80 8.66 26.23
CA PRO A 310 10.88 8.60 27.21
C PRO A 310 11.88 9.74 26.98
N THR A 311 11.58 10.88 27.58
CA THR A 311 12.50 12.01 27.67
C THR A 311 12.82 12.29 29.13
N SER A 312 14.07 12.61 29.45
CA SER A 312 14.47 13.00 30.78
C SER A 312 15.56 14.08 30.77
N LEU A 313 15.58 14.88 31.80
CA LEU A 313 16.66 15.83 32.10
C LEU A 313 17.19 15.52 33.47
N SER A 314 18.48 15.18 33.57
CA SER A 314 19.16 14.91 34.83
C SER A 314 20.31 15.86 35.04
N ARG A 315 20.76 16.01 36.30
CA ARG A 315 21.87 16.88 36.72
C ARG A 315 22.84 16.08 37.55
N ASP A 316 24.07 15.90 37.06
CA ASP A 316 25.18 15.31 37.79
C ASP A 316 26.48 15.99 37.34
N GLY A 317 26.67 17.25 37.78
CA GLY A 317 27.77 18.11 37.34
C GLY A 317 27.63 18.72 35.94
N VAL A 318 26.78 18.14 35.09
CA VAL A 318 26.34 18.67 33.80
C VAL A 318 24.82 18.45 33.64
N LEU A 319 24.19 19.22 32.78
CA LEU A 319 22.80 18.92 32.38
C LEU A 319 22.81 17.90 31.28
N LEU A 320 22.23 16.73 31.55
CA LEU A 320 22.11 15.64 30.60
C LEU A 320 20.65 15.48 30.16
N PHE A 321 20.39 15.77 28.89
CA PHE A 321 19.11 15.54 28.25
C PHE A 321 19.14 14.16 27.56
N THR A 322 18.19 13.29 27.90
CA THR A 322 18.13 11.93 27.35
C THR A 322 16.79 11.72 26.66
N TYR A 323 16.81 11.17 25.46
CA TYR A 323 15.59 10.82 24.70
C TYR A 323 15.81 9.59 23.81
N LEU A 324 14.74 8.94 23.40
CA LEU A 324 14.78 7.94 22.34
C LEU A 324 14.66 8.62 20.97
N ARG A 325 15.30 8.05 19.99
CA ARG A 325 15.20 8.46 18.58
C ARG A 325 14.88 7.24 17.74
N ASN A 326 13.85 7.33 16.91
CA ASN A 326 13.55 6.34 15.89
C ASN A 326 14.63 6.39 14.81
N THR A 327 15.27 5.25 14.52
CA THR A 327 16.31 5.16 13.49
C THR A 327 15.74 5.08 12.05
N LYS A 328 14.43 4.93 11.93
CA LYS A 328 13.70 4.87 10.67
C LYS A 328 13.02 6.19 10.29
N SER A 329 12.83 7.12 11.25
CA SER A 329 12.28 8.42 10.92
C SER A 329 13.27 9.24 10.07
N THR A 330 12.75 9.85 9.02
CA THR A 330 13.49 10.69 8.07
C THR A 330 12.97 12.13 8.14
N GLY A 331 13.75 13.10 7.71
CA GLY A 331 13.32 14.50 7.65
C GLY A 331 13.08 15.17 9.02
N ILE A 332 13.44 14.55 10.15
CA ILE A 332 13.13 15.05 11.49
C ILE A 332 14.30 15.79 12.13
N SER A 333 14.02 16.99 12.61
CA SER A 333 14.95 17.79 13.43
C SER A 333 14.60 17.71 14.91
N TYR A 334 15.63 17.53 15.74
CA TYR A 334 15.54 17.47 17.19
C TYR A 334 16.32 18.65 17.78
N ILE A 335 15.61 19.61 18.37
CA ILE A 335 16.21 20.83 18.91
C ILE A 335 15.90 20.98 20.39
N ILE A 336 16.92 21.02 21.22
CA ILE A 336 16.75 21.36 22.65
C ILE A 336 16.70 22.88 22.74
N GLU A 337 15.65 23.39 23.33
CA GLU A 337 15.45 24.81 23.59
C GLU A 337 15.35 25.09 25.08
N SER A 338 15.81 26.27 25.50
CA SER A 338 15.65 26.75 26.85
C SER A 338 14.98 28.12 26.91
N SER A 339 14.30 28.37 28.05
CA SER A 339 13.67 29.66 28.33
C SER A 339 13.77 30.02 29.81
N PRO A 340 13.93 31.32 30.14
CA PRO A 340 13.86 31.79 31.49
C PRO A 340 12.43 31.77 32.08
N ASN A 341 11.42 31.67 31.19
CA ASN A 341 10.01 31.64 31.53
C ASN A 341 9.24 30.79 30.48
N LEU A 342 7.97 30.50 30.69
CA LEU A 342 7.15 29.69 29.81
C LEU A 342 6.39 30.50 28.74
N VAL A 343 6.83 31.74 28.45
CA VAL A 343 6.15 32.62 27.52
C VAL A 343 6.55 32.26 26.07
N ASN A 344 5.58 32.21 25.16
CA ASN A 344 5.83 32.03 23.74
C ASN A 344 6.80 33.14 23.25
N GLY A 345 7.78 32.71 22.42
CA GLY A 345 8.81 33.60 21.88
C GLY A 345 10.06 33.77 22.74
N SER A 346 10.07 33.24 23.98
CA SER A 346 11.24 33.27 24.89
C SER A 346 12.15 32.04 24.76
N TRP A 347 11.77 31.08 23.93
CA TRP A 347 12.51 29.84 23.69
C TRP A 347 13.64 30.03 22.69
N THR A 348 14.85 29.61 23.08
CA THR A 348 16.05 29.70 22.23
C THR A 348 16.77 28.35 22.20
N PRO A 349 17.30 27.94 21.02
CA PRO A 349 18.11 26.74 20.92
C PRO A 349 19.29 26.75 21.89
N VAL A 350 19.59 25.62 22.50
CA VAL A 350 20.71 25.42 23.41
C VAL A 350 21.90 24.85 22.64
N SER A 351 23.09 25.40 22.91
CA SER A 351 24.33 24.84 22.35
C SER A 351 24.60 23.48 23.00
N VAL A 352 24.85 22.46 22.21
CA VAL A 352 25.23 21.13 22.65
C VAL A 352 26.72 21.10 22.98
N LEU A 353 27.11 20.58 24.15
CA LEU A 353 28.51 20.38 24.52
C LEU A 353 29.06 19.08 23.97
N SER A 354 28.30 18.00 24.16
CA SER A 354 28.59 16.68 23.62
C SER A 354 27.32 15.90 23.38
N SER A 355 27.39 14.89 22.50
CA SER A 355 26.32 13.92 22.33
C SER A 355 26.86 12.53 22.11
N SER A 356 26.14 11.53 22.61
CA SER A 356 26.41 10.12 22.39
C SER A 356 25.11 9.36 22.17
N SER A 357 25.21 8.12 21.68
CA SER A 357 24.04 7.27 21.47
C SER A 357 24.36 5.82 21.77
N GLU A 358 23.35 5.08 22.20
CA GLU A 358 23.39 3.64 22.36
C GLU A 358 22.14 3.00 21.77
N ALA A 359 22.20 1.74 21.34
CA ALA A 359 21.03 1.01 20.90
C ALA A 359 20.04 0.81 22.06
N ALA A 360 18.76 1.05 21.81
CA ALA A 360 17.71 0.97 22.82
C ALA A 360 16.49 0.16 22.35
N GLY A 361 16.76 -0.97 21.70
CA GLY A 361 15.76 -1.87 21.15
C GLY A 361 15.72 -1.82 19.60
N THR A 362 14.71 -2.43 19.03
CA THR A 362 14.53 -2.47 17.58
C THR A 362 14.17 -1.08 17.07
N ASN A 363 14.90 -0.62 16.05
CA ASN A 363 14.71 0.68 15.41
C ASN A 363 14.78 1.90 16.33
N ARG A 364 15.39 1.81 17.52
CA ARG A 364 15.53 2.93 18.47
C ARG A 364 16.95 3.05 18.98
N ASN A 365 17.41 4.30 19.09
CA ASN A 365 18.63 4.65 19.81
C ASN A 365 18.27 5.56 20.98
N ARG A 366 18.93 5.34 22.13
CA ARG A 366 18.91 6.31 23.24
C ARG A 366 19.98 7.33 22.97
N ILE A 367 19.59 8.60 22.94
CA ILE A 367 20.47 9.74 22.71
C ILE A 367 20.72 10.45 24.02
N PHE A 368 21.97 10.72 24.30
CA PHE A 368 22.44 11.48 25.44
C PHE A 368 23.03 12.78 24.92
N VAL A 369 22.55 13.92 25.43
CA VAL A 369 23.02 15.24 25.00
C VAL A 369 23.40 16.03 26.24
N GLU A 370 24.69 16.36 26.38
CA GLU A 370 25.16 17.27 27.39
C GLU A 370 24.96 18.71 26.93
N ILE A 371 24.34 19.50 27.80
CA ILE A 371 24.09 20.92 27.59
C ILE A 371 24.68 21.73 28.71
N PRO A 372 25.09 23.00 28.45
CA PRO A 372 25.71 23.86 29.47
C PRO A 372 24.73 24.14 30.59
N GLU A 373 25.26 24.14 31.83
CA GLU A 373 24.49 24.66 32.95
C GLU A 373 24.21 26.17 32.75
N PRO A 374 22.96 26.59 32.99
CA PRO A 374 22.63 28.00 32.90
C PRO A 374 23.34 28.80 34.02
N ALA A 375 23.81 30.00 33.67
CA ALA A 375 24.32 30.93 34.66
C ALA A 375 23.24 31.41 35.67
N ASP A 376 21.97 31.30 35.26
CA ASP A 376 20.80 31.69 36.06
C ASP A 376 20.17 30.48 36.76
N GLN A 377 19.61 30.68 37.95
CA GLN A 377 19.11 29.59 38.79
C GLN A 377 17.79 28.95 38.35
N LYS A 378 17.10 29.48 37.35
CA LYS A 378 15.85 28.90 36.82
C LYS A 378 15.80 28.98 35.32
N ARG A 379 15.80 27.82 34.67
CA ARG A 379 15.49 27.69 33.23
C ARG A 379 14.57 26.49 33.00
N PHE A 380 13.70 26.65 32.04
CA PHE A 380 12.85 25.58 31.47
C PHE A 380 13.53 25.05 30.21
N TYR A 381 13.38 23.78 29.97
CA TYR A 381 13.90 23.09 28.80
C TYR A 381 12.80 22.34 28.11
N ARG A 382 12.85 22.29 26.79
CA ARG A 382 11.96 21.44 25.97
C ARG A 382 12.72 20.84 24.79
N MET A 383 12.22 19.72 24.30
CA MET A 383 12.55 19.21 22.96
C MET A 383 11.55 19.80 21.97
N LYS A 384 12.05 20.41 20.91
CA LYS A 384 11.26 20.82 19.76
C LYS A 384 11.54 19.82 18.63
N ILE A 385 10.48 19.20 18.13
CA ILE A 385 10.50 18.34 16.94
C ILE A 385 9.92 19.12 15.78
N SER A 386 10.56 19.03 14.63
CA SER A 386 10.04 19.62 13.38
C SER A 386 10.43 18.76 12.19
N VAL A 387 9.56 18.75 11.20
CA VAL A 387 9.84 18.22 9.87
C VAL A 387 10.69 19.25 9.10
N ASN A 388 11.68 18.80 8.32
CA ASN A 388 12.60 19.62 7.54
C ASN A 388 12.11 19.86 6.11
#